data_b05da05d8c546a3d0e6ef48badb15e9f
#
_entry.id   b05da05d8c546a3d0e6ef48badb15e9f
#
_cell.length_a   1.000
_cell.length_b   1.000
_cell.length_c   1.000
_cell.angle_alpha   90.00
_cell.angle_beta   90.00
_cell.angle_gamma   90.00
#
_symmetry.space_group_name_H-M   'P 1'
#
loop_
_entity.id
_entity.type
_entity.pdbx_description
1 polymer ?
#
loop_
_entity_poly.entity_id
_entity_poly.type
_entity_poly.pdbx_seq_one_letter_code
_entity_poly.pdbx_strand_id
1 'polypeptide(L)' 'MITQLPDAAKNNLPKHAQEIYKEAFNFAEEQYGEEGRAHATAWSAVESKYEKNENGNWVQK' A
#
# COMPACT_ATOMS: atom_id res chain seq x y z
N MET A 1 -13.62 -4.99 0.19
CA MET A 1 -12.22 -5.40 -0.05
C MET A 1 -11.83 -5.12 -1.48
N ILE A 2 -10.56 -4.85 -1.71
CA ILE A 2 -10.06 -4.59 -3.07
C ILE A 2 -9.39 -5.83 -3.63
N THR A 3 -9.59 -6.05 -4.93
CA THR A 3 -8.88 -7.10 -5.66
C THR A 3 -7.80 -6.49 -6.56
N GLN A 4 -7.89 -5.19 -6.81
CA GLN A 4 -6.93 -4.44 -7.61
C GLN A 4 -6.47 -3.21 -6.85
N LEU A 5 -5.22 -2.84 -7.04
CA LEU A 5 -4.63 -1.68 -6.40
C LEU A 5 -4.86 -0.43 -7.25
N PRO A 6 -4.85 0.76 -6.63
CA PRO A 6 -4.81 2.00 -7.40
C PRO A 6 -3.60 2.00 -8.33
N ASP A 7 -3.71 2.70 -9.46
CA ASP A 7 -2.62 2.75 -10.43
C ASP A 7 -1.32 3.24 -9.81
N ALA A 8 -1.40 4.22 -8.91
CA ALA A 8 -0.20 4.73 -8.26
C ALA A 8 0.54 3.65 -7.47
N ALA A 9 -0.20 2.78 -6.79
CA ALA A 9 0.41 1.68 -6.05
C ALA A 9 0.85 0.56 -6.99
N LYS A 10 -0.01 0.20 -7.93
CA LYS A 10 0.26 -0.90 -8.85
C LYS A 10 1.50 -0.65 -9.71
N ASN A 11 1.66 0.59 -10.18
CA ASN A 11 2.73 0.92 -11.10
C ASN A 11 4.05 1.27 -10.43
N ASN A 12 4.02 1.66 -9.16
CA ASN A 12 5.20 2.15 -8.47
C ASN A 12 5.76 1.20 -7.43
N LEU A 13 5.00 0.20 -7.01
CA LEU A 13 5.43 -0.70 -5.94
C LEU A 13 5.86 -2.05 -6.50
N PRO A 14 6.93 -2.65 -5.93
CA PRO A 14 7.24 -4.05 -6.26
C PRO A 14 6.13 -4.97 -5.78
N LYS A 15 6.11 -6.18 -6.31
CA LYS A 15 5.03 -7.13 -6.04
C LYS A 15 4.79 -7.34 -4.55
N HIS A 16 5.84 -7.53 -3.77
CA HIS A 16 5.71 -7.74 -2.33
C HIS A 16 5.09 -6.53 -1.63
N ALA A 17 5.50 -5.32 -2.03
CA ALA A 17 4.92 -4.11 -1.48
C ALA A 17 3.45 -3.97 -1.86
N GLN A 18 3.08 -4.41 -3.06
CA GLN A 18 1.68 -4.41 -3.47
C GLN A 18 0.86 -5.33 -2.58
N GLU A 19 1.40 -6.49 -2.22
CA GLU A 19 0.72 -7.41 -1.31
C GLU A 19 0.53 -6.79 0.07
N ILE A 20 1.54 -6.10 0.57
CA ILE A 20 1.46 -5.40 1.84
C ILE A 20 0.36 -4.34 1.79
N TYR A 21 0.32 -3.57 0.71
CA TYR A 21 -0.71 -2.55 0.53
C TYR A 21 -2.11 -3.18 0.57
N LYS A 22 -2.30 -4.23 -0.21
CA LYS A 22 -3.59 -4.90 -0.31
C LYS A 22 -4.05 -5.44 1.04
N GLU A 23 -3.17 -6.12 1.75
CA GLU A 23 -3.52 -6.68 3.06
C GLU A 23 -3.86 -5.58 4.07
N ALA A 24 -3.06 -4.53 4.11
CA ALA A 24 -3.30 -3.43 5.03
C ALA A 24 -4.57 -2.69 4.68
N PHE A 25 -4.84 -2.49 3.40
CA PHE A 25 -6.07 -1.85 2.95
C PHE A 25 -7.30 -2.65 3.40
N ASN A 26 -7.29 -3.95 3.15
CA ASN A 26 -8.44 -4.79 3.49
C ASN A 26 -8.64 -4.86 4.99
N PHE A 27 -7.55 -4.93 5.77
CA PHE A 27 -7.63 -4.92 7.21
C PHE A 27 -8.25 -3.61 7.72
N ALA A 28 -7.76 -2.48 7.22
CA ALA A 28 -8.25 -1.18 7.66
C ALA A 28 -9.70 -0.95 7.25
N GLU A 29 -10.09 -1.39 6.06
CA GLU A 29 -11.47 -1.28 5.61
C GLU A 29 -12.39 -2.08 6.52
N GLU A 30 -11.96 -3.28 6.91
CA GLU A 30 -12.73 -4.11 7.83
C GLU A 30 -12.87 -3.47 9.20
N GLN A 31 -11.80 -2.83 9.70
CA GLN A 31 -11.80 -2.21 11.02
C GLN A 31 -12.55 -0.89 11.07
N TYR A 32 -12.38 -0.05 10.06
CA TYR A 32 -12.87 1.32 10.08
C TYR A 32 -14.05 1.58 9.15
N GLY A 33 -14.16 0.78 8.09
CA GLY A 33 -15.24 0.96 7.13
C GLY A 33 -15.13 2.20 6.27
N GLU A 34 -13.98 2.86 6.26
CA GLU A 34 -13.75 4.06 5.46
C GLU A 34 -12.62 3.84 4.47
N GLU A 35 -12.94 3.98 3.18
CA GLU A 35 -11.99 3.75 2.11
C GLU A 35 -10.79 4.72 2.17
N GLY A 36 -11.05 5.99 2.44
CA GLY A 36 -9.98 6.98 2.54
C GLY A 36 -8.98 6.64 3.64
N ARG A 37 -9.49 6.23 4.79
CA ARG A 37 -8.63 5.83 5.90
C ARG A 37 -7.87 4.54 5.58
N ALA A 38 -8.52 3.63 4.84
CA ALA A 38 -7.89 2.39 4.43
C ALA A 38 -6.70 2.64 3.51
N HIS A 39 -6.83 3.58 2.56
CA HIS A 39 -5.71 3.96 1.70
C HIS A 39 -4.55 4.52 2.50
N ALA A 40 -4.83 5.41 3.45
CA ALA A 40 -3.78 6.00 4.27
C ALA A 40 -3.06 4.94 5.10
N THR A 41 -3.82 4.01 5.68
CA THR A 41 -3.25 2.92 6.46
C THR A 41 -2.39 2.00 5.58
N ALA A 42 -2.87 1.71 4.37
CA ALA A 42 -2.13 0.86 3.43
C ALA A 42 -0.79 1.49 3.05
N TRP A 43 -0.77 2.78 2.72
CA TRP A 43 0.49 3.46 2.40
C TRP A 43 1.42 3.50 3.60
N SER A 44 0.89 3.72 4.80
CA SER A 44 1.70 3.71 6.01
C SER A 44 2.35 2.35 6.23
N ALA A 45 1.62 1.26 5.98
CA ALA A 45 2.18 -0.08 6.10
C ALA A 45 3.30 -0.32 5.10
N VAL A 46 3.12 0.13 3.85
CA VAL A 46 4.16 0.01 2.84
C VAL A 46 5.40 0.81 3.26
N GLU A 47 5.20 2.05 3.70
CA GLU A 47 6.31 2.91 4.10
C GLU A 47 7.09 2.37 5.29
N SER A 48 6.48 1.54 6.12
CA SER A 48 7.19 0.94 7.25
C SER A 48 8.17 -0.16 6.80
N LYS A 49 7.96 -0.73 5.62
CA LYS A 49 8.78 -1.81 5.09
C LYS A 49 9.60 -1.41 3.88
N TYR A 50 9.20 -0.36 3.18
CA TYR A 50 9.84 0.10 1.95
C TYR A 50 10.08 1.59 2.03
N GLU A 51 11.00 2.07 1.21
CA GLU A 51 11.25 3.50 1.09
C GLU A 51 11.42 3.87 -0.38
N LYS A 52 11.12 5.11 -0.70
CA LYS A 52 11.25 5.60 -2.06
C LYS A 52 12.67 6.17 -2.24
N ASN A 53 13.39 5.67 -3.23
CA ASN A 53 14.75 6.11 -3.48
C ASN A 53 14.77 7.37 -4.35
N GLU A 54 15.99 7.85 -4.67
CA GLU A 54 16.17 9.06 -5.45
C GLU A 54 15.58 8.95 -6.86
N ASN A 55 15.53 7.74 -7.40
CA ASN A 55 14.99 7.51 -8.74
C ASN A 55 13.47 7.40 -8.75
N GLY A 56 12.84 7.49 -7.59
CA GLY A 56 11.40 7.37 -7.49
C GLY A 56 10.90 5.93 -7.41
N ASN A 57 11.79 4.98 -7.20
CA ASN A 57 11.44 3.57 -7.06
C ASN A 57 11.32 3.20 -5.59
N TRP A 58 10.38 2.32 -5.29
CA TRP A 58 10.21 1.79 -3.95
C TRP A 58 11.13 0.60 -3.75
N VAL A 59 11.94 0.64 -2.70
CA VAL A 59 12.89 -0.41 -2.38
C VAL A 59 12.72 -0.83 -0.93
N GLN A 60 13.01 -2.08 -0.65
CA GLN A 60 12.91 -2.61 0.70
C GLN A 60 13.96 -1.97 1.61
N LYS A 61 13.51 -1.59 2.80
CA LYS A 61 14.41 -1.03 3.81
C LYS A 61 15.39 -2.06 4.33
#